data_61d62a626a203067b1baff5f35c64e70
#
_entry.id   61d62a626a203067b1baff5f35c64e70
#
_cell.length_a   1.000
_cell.length_b   1.000
_cell.length_c   1.000
_cell.angle_alpha   90.00
_cell.angle_beta   90.00
_cell.angle_gamma   90.00
#
_symmetry.space_group_name_H-M   'P 1'
#
loop_
_entity.id
_entity.type
_entity.pdbx_description
1 polymer ?
#
loop_
_entity_poly.entity_id
_entity_poly.type
_entity_poly.pdbx_seq_one_letter_code
_entity_poly.pdbx_strand_id
1 'polypeptide(L)'
;WFAQRRNFSTYNIINGICKDNRIGEYYNNPSFGYGGYCLPKDTKALAGEYGDSCILPAIIRSNDLRKKNIIEHLISLDKKIRIYKLNMKMESDNMRGSATYDILRQLEKRGIFVAVYDKMCEKMQFKECIKLVNTIEELDSNCDIIIANRMYKELKKISYKVFTRDIYG
;
A
#
# COMPACT_ATOMS: atom_id res chain seq x y z
N TRP A 1 -0.79 11.88 -3.24
CA TRP A 1 -2.01 12.04 -4.05
C TRP A 1 -2.10 13.44 -4.69
N PHE A 2 -1.92 14.51 -3.94
CA PHE A 2 -1.92 15.88 -4.48
C PHE A 2 -0.91 16.06 -5.62
N ALA A 3 0.34 15.68 -5.39
CA ALA A 3 1.42 15.76 -6.38
C ALA A 3 1.07 14.99 -7.66
N GLN A 4 0.58 13.75 -7.50
CA GLN A 4 0.23 12.89 -8.63
C GLN A 4 -0.90 13.42 -9.50
N ARG A 5 -1.96 13.96 -8.88
CA ARG A 5 -3.08 14.56 -9.63
C ARG A 5 -2.68 15.81 -10.42
N ARG A 6 -1.55 16.43 -10.08
CA ARG A 6 -1.02 17.64 -10.71
C ARG A 6 0.26 17.40 -11.49
N ASN A 7 0.66 16.14 -11.67
CA ASN A 7 1.89 15.75 -12.35
C ASN A 7 3.16 16.37 -11.73
N PHE A 8 3.14 16.61 -10.42
CA PHE A 8 4.32 17.04 -9.69
C PHE A 8 5.14 15.84 -9.24
N SER A 9 6.47 15.99 -9.22
CA SER A 9 7.36 14.97 -8.68
C SER A 9 7.20 14.87 -7.16
N THR A 10 6.64 13.76 -6.69
CA THR A 10 6.53 13.47 -5.26
C THR A 10 7.92 13.41 -4.61
N TYR A 11 8.91 12.83 -5.31
CA TYR A 11 10.29 12.77 -4.84
C TYR A 11 10.86 14.17 -4.57
N ASN A 12 10.74 15.09 -5.54
CA ASN A 12 11.28 16.45 -5.40
C ASN A 12 10.62 17.22 -4.25
N ILE A 13 9.30 17.07 -4.07
CA ILE A 13 8.57 17.70 -2.96
C ILE A 13 9.07 17.18 -1.62
N ILE A 14 9.12 15.85 -1.44
CA ILE A 14 9.53 15.25 -0.18
C ILE A 14 11.00 15.56 0.09
N ASN A 15 11.88 15.41 -0.90
CA ASN A 15 13.30 15.74 -0.76
C ASN A 15 13.50 17.21 -0.39
N GLY A 16 12.73 18.13 -1.00
CA GLY A 16 12.79 19.56 -0.65
C GLY A 16 12.40 19.82 0.80
N ILE A 17 11.30 19.20 1.28
CA ILE A 17 10.84 19.31 2.68
C ILE A 17 11.90 18.77 3.65
N CYS A 18 12.51 17.64 3.31
CA CYS A 18 13.53 16.97 4.15
C CYS A 18 14.85 17.75 4.25
N LYS A 19 15.09 18.78 3.43
CA LYS A 19 16.26 19.67 3.59
C LYS A 19 16.17 20.54 4.84
N ASP A 20 15.01 20.71 5.43
CA ASP A 20 14.87 21.33 6.75
C ASP A 20 15.35 20.32 7.82
N ASN A 21 16.41 20.66 8.55
CA ASN A 21 17.03 19.81 9.57
C ASN A 21 16.07 19.44 10.72
N ARG A 22 15.01 20.20 10.94
CA ARG A 22 13.97 19.91 11.95
C ARG A 22 13.07 18.77 11.51
N ILE A 23 12.93 18.52 10.19
CA ILE A 23 12.14 17.46 9.60
C ILE A 23 13.04 16.26 9.31
N GLY A 24 14.15 16.46 8.60
CA GLY A 24 15.10 15.43 8.23
C GLY A 24 14.54 14.38 7.26
N GLU A 25 15.27 13.30 7.08
CA GLU A 25 14.95 12.23 6.11
C GLU A 25 14.27 11.01 6.74
N TYR A 26 13.80 11.13 7.99
CA TYR A 26 13.15 10.04 8.70
C TYR A 26 11.70 9.88 8.25
N TYR A 27 11.28 8.62 8.04
CA TYR A 27 9.90 8.27 7.66
C TYR A 27 9.37 9.00 6.41
N ASN A 28 10.25 9.38 5.51
CA ASN A 28 9.96 10.20 4.34
C ASN A 28 9.56 9.39 3.09
N ASN A 29 9.61 8.05 3.14
CA ASN A 29 9.22 7.20 2.02
C ASN A 29 7.72 6.87 2.06
N PRO A 30 6.90 7.38 1.14
CA PRO A 30 5.47 7.13 1.12
C PRO A 30 5.13 5.65 0.96
N SER A 31 3.90 5.31 1.37
CA SER A 31 3.30 3.99 1.18
C SER A 31 1.84 4.13 0.74
N PHE A 32 1.12 3.03 0.61
CA PHE A 32 -0.32 3.05 0.35
C PHE A 32 -1.15 3.60 1.53
N GLY A 33 -0.58 3.59 2.71
CA GLY A 33 -1.12 4.16 3.93
C GLY A 33 -0.20 3.80 5.10
N TYR A 34 -0.31 4.48 6.23
CA TYR A 34 0.34 3.99 7.42
C TYR A 34 -0.41 2.78 7.98
N GLY A 35 0.32 1.83 8.52
CA GLY A 35 -0.21 0.58 9.03
C GLY A 35 0.71 -0.02 10.08
N GLY A 36 0.60 -1.33 10.28
CA GLY A 36 1.27 -2.06 11.35
C GLY A 36 0.42 -2.12 12.61
N TYR A 37 1.02 -2.48 13.73
CA TYR A 37 0.27 -2.68 14.98
C TYR A 37 0.24 -1.43 15.86
N CYS A 38 1.40 -0.91 16.24
CA CYS A 38 1.51 0.15 17.25
C CYS A 38 0.88 1.46 16.76
N LEU A 39 1.33 1.97 15.60
CA LEU A 39 0.91 3.29 15.13
C LEU A 39 -0.61 3.42 14.95
N PRO A 40 -1.32 2.52 14.26
CA PRO A 40 -2.78 2.60 14.15
C PRO A 40 -3.49 2.41 15.49
N LYS A 41 -3.00 1.52 16.35
CA LYS A 41 -3.60 1.25 17.67
C LYS A 41 -3.51 2.49 18.56
N ASP A 42 -2.33 3.06 18.69
CA ASP A 42 -2.08 4.19 19.59
C ASP A 42 -2.75 5.47 19.09
N THR A 43 -2.75 5.69 17.75
CA THR A 43 -3.49 6.81 17.15
C THR A 43 -4.99 6.70 17.43
N LYS A 44 -5.58 5.49 17.32
CA LYS A 44 -7.01 5.27 17.61
C LYS A 44 -7.33 5.42 19.09
N ALA A 45 -6.46 4.91 19.98
CA ALA A 45 -6.65 5.05 21.42
C ALA A 45 -6.67 6.53 21.84
N LEU A 46 -5.66 7.29 21.40
CA LEU A 46 -5.61 8.73 21.68
C LEU A 46 -6.78 9.51 21.05
N ALA A 47 -7.17 9.17 19.82
CA ALA A 47 -8.32 9.80 19.18
C ALA A 47 -9.63 9.53 19.95
N GLY A 48 -9.78 8.34 20.52
CA GLY A 48 -10.93 8.00 21.36
C GLY A 48 -10.96 8.77 22.68
N GLU A 49 -9.81 9.03 23.26
CA GLU A 49 -9.68 9.77 24.52
C GLU A 49 -9.91 11.28 24.35
N TYR A 50 -9.32 11.88 23.32
CA TYR A 50 -9.41 13.32 23.06
C TYR A 50 -10.62 13.73 22.20
N GLY A 51 -11.35 12.77 21.64
CA GLY A 51 -12.53 13.02 20.81
C GLY A 51 -12.20 13.86 19.56
N ASP A 52 -13.18 14.62 19.09
CA ASP A 52 -13.05 15.45 17.89
C ASP A 52 -12.23 16.74 18.09
N SER A 53 -11.79 17.02 19.32
CA SER A 53 -11.04 18.24 19.66
C SER A 53 -9.56 18.20 19.23
N CYS A 54 -9.08 17.10 18.64
CA CYS A 54 -7.69 16.96 18.21
C CYS A 54 -7.55 16.55 16.74
N ILE A 55 -6.33 16.62 16.22
CA ILE A 55 -6.02 16.26 14.82
C ILE A 55 -6.11 14.75 14.53
N LEU A 56 -6.06 13.89 15.55
CA LEU A 56 -5.94 12.44 15.40
C LEU A 56 -7.09 11.79 14.61
N PRO A 57 -8.37 12.14 14.83
CA PRO A 57 -9.47 11.65 14.01
C PRO A 57 -9.30 12.01 12.51
N ALA A 58 -8.78 13.19 12.22
CA ALA A 58 -8.51 13.62 10.85
C ALA A 58 -7.39 12.80 10.20
N ILE A 59 -6.34 12.43 10.95
CA ILE A 59 -5.27 11.54 10.48
C ILE A 59 -5.83 10.17 10.10
N ILE A 60 -6.69 9.58 10.95
CA ILE A 60 -7.32 8.29 10.69
C ILE A 60 -8.16 8.37 9.41
N ARG A 61 -9.07 9.36 9.33
CA ARG A 61 -9.91 9.58 8.14
C ARG A 61 -9.08 9.78 6.88
N SER A 62 -7.99 10.56 6.95
CA SER A 62 -7.09 10.79 5.81
C SER A 62 -6.41 9.52 5.33
N ASN A 63 -5.99 8.65 6.26
CA ASN A 63 -5.39 7.36 5.91
C ASN A 63 -6.38 6.43 5.20
N ASP A 64 -7.62 6.38 5.68
CA ASP A 64 -8.67 5.56 5.06
C ASP A 64 -9.08 6.11 3.69
N LEU A 65 -9.21 7.43 3.56
CA LEU A 65 -9.48 8.10 2.28
C LEU A 65 -8.36 7.84 1.27
N ARG A 66 -7.09 7.84 1.71
CA ARG A 66 -5.95 7.50 0.85
C ARG A 66 -6.08 6.11 0.26
N LYS A 67 -6.36 5.10 1.09
CA LYS A 67 -6.58 3.71 0.64
C LYS A 67 -7.75 3.62 -0.34
N LYS A 68 -8.87 4.26 -0.02
CA LYS A 68 -10.05 4.31 -0.88
C LYS A 68 -9.71 4.90 -2.26
N ASN A 69 -9.04 6.05 -2.31
CA ASN A 69 -8.65 6.70 -3.56
C ASN A 69 -7.71 5.83 -4.42
N ILE A 70 -6.80 5.07 -3.78
CA ILE A 70 -5.93 4.13 -4.49
C ILE A 70 -6.76 3.00 -5.11
N ILE A 71 -7.70 2.43 -4.37
CA ILE A 71 -8.57 1.35 -4.85
C ILE A 71 -9.43 1.83 -6.02
N GLU A 72 -10.06 2.98 -5.90
CA GLU A 72 -10.89 3.55 -6.96
C GLU A 72 -10.06 3.84 -8.22
N HIS A 73 -8.85 4.36 -8.05
CA HIS A 73 -7.93 4.54 -9.18
C HIS A 73 -7.58 3.22 -9.85
N LEU A 74 -7.21 2.19 -9.07
CA LEU A 74 -6.87 0.87 -9.63
C LEU A 74 -8.03 0.25 -10.40
N ILE A 75 -9.25 0.38 -9.88
CA ILE A 75 -10.46 -0.13 -10.54
C ILE A 75 -10.74 0.66 -11.84
N SER A 76 -10.56 1.99 -11.82
CA SER A 76 -10.81 2.82 -13.01
C SER A 76 -9.86 2.54 -14.18
N LEU A 77 -8.76 1.84 -13.95
CA LEU A 77 -7.83 1.47 -15.01
C LEU A 77 -8.30 0.28 -15.85
N ASP A 78 -9.29 -0.48 -15.35
CA ASP A 78 -9.82 -1.71 -16.00
C ASP A 78 -8.70 -2.68 -16.42
N LYS A 79 -7.77 -2.94 -15.50
CA LYS A 79 -6.56 -3.72 -15.72
C LYS A 79 -6.52 -4.97 -14.86
N LYS A 80 -5.80 -6.00 -15.33
CA LYS A 80 -5.54 -7.23 -14.59
C LYS A 80 -4.55 -6.95 -13.47
N ILE A 81 -5.06 -6.92 -12.24
CA ILE A 81 -4.32 -6.58 -11.05
C ILE A 81 -3.68 -7.82 -10.42
N ARG A 82 -2.42 -7.66 -9.99
CA ARG A 82 -1.69 -8.62 -9.18
C ARG A 82 -1.13 -7.92 -7.94
N ILE A 83 -0.85 -8.67 -6.89
CA ILE A 83 -0.25 -8.13 -5.67
C ILE A 83 1.02 -8.89 -5.33
N TYR A 84 2.09 -8.15 -5.11
CA TYR A 84 3.36 -8.66 -4.63
C TYR A 84 3.53 -8.34 -3.15
N LYS A 85 3.43 -9.35 -2.30
CA LYS A 85 3.48 -9.32 -0.84
C LYS A 85 2.41 -8.45 -0.18
N LEU A 86 1.79 -9.00 0.83
CA LEU A 86 0.73 -8.34 1.61
C LEU A 86 1.27 -7.65 2.87
N ASN A 87 2.45 -8.02 3.34
CA ASN A 87 3.06 -7.41 4.50
C ASN A 87 3.68 -6.04 4.18
N MET A 88 3.79 -5.17 5.19
CA MET A 88 4.39 -3.84 5.04
C MET A 88 5.90 -3.82 5.32
N LYS A 89 6.40 -4.74 6.12
CA LYS A 89 7.82 -4.86 6.50
C LYS A 89 8.41 -6.10 5.86
N MET A 90 9.64 -5.99 5.39
CA MET A 90 10.32 -7.06 4.66
C MET A 90 10.45 -8.40 5.42
N GLU A 91 10.37 -8.37 6.76
CA GLU A 91 10.59 -9.53 7.64
C GLU A 91 9.50 -9.70 8.72
N SER A 92 8.29 -9.15 8.51
CA SER A 92 7.23 -9.20 9.52
C SER A 92 6.11 -10.13 9.10
N ASP A 93 5.79 -11.09 9.95
CA ASP A 93 4.66 -12.03 9.79
C ASP A 93 3.29 -11.37 10.05
N ASN A 94 3.29 -10.10 10.46
CA ASN A 94 2.06 -9.44 10.85
C ASN A 94 1.41 -8.72 9.67
N MET A 95 0.44 -9.38 9.04
CA MET A 95 -0.41 -8.81 8.00
C MET A 95 -1.52 -7.89 8.56
N ARG A 96 -1.79 -7.94 9.87
CA ARG A 96 -2.80 -7.09 10.50
C ARG A 96 -2.38 -5.63 10.40
N GLY A 97 -3.26 -4.81 9.84
CA GLY A 97 -3.00 -3.40 9.63
C GLY A 97 -2.10 -3.08 8.42
N SER A 98 -1.80 -4.05 7.55
CA SER A 98 -1.15 -3.78 6.29
C SER A 98 -2.09 -3.05 5.33
N ALA A 99 -1.64 -1.92 4.78
CA ALA A 99 -2.41 -1.19 3.78
C ALA A 99 -2.61 -1.99 2.49
N THR A 100 -1.65 -2.84 2.11
CA THR A 100 -1.77 -3.73 0.94
C THR A 100 -2.82 -4.81 1.18
N TYR A 101 -2.86 -5.38 2.39
CA TYR A 101 -3.90 -6.34 2.77
C TYR A 101 -5.29 -5.70 2.78
N ASP A 102 -5.42 -4.47 3.29
CA ASP A 102 -6.68 -3.71 3.24
C ASP A 102 -7.14 -3.49 1.79
N ILE A 103 -6.22 -3.16 0.87
CA ILE A 103 -6.50 -3.02 -0.56
C ILE A 103 -7.01 -4.36 -1.13
N LEU A 104 -6.31 -5.47 -0.86
CA LEU A 104 -6.73 -6.79 -1.30
C LEU A 104 -8.16 -7.12 -0.84
N ARG A 105 -8.45 -6.92 0.46
CA ARG A 105 -9.78 -7.19 1.03
C ARG A 105 -10.89 -6.35 0.39
N GLN A 106 -10.59 -5.13 -0.01
CA GLN A 106 -11.55 -4.27 -0.70
C GLN A 106 -11.78 -4.69 -2.16
N LEU A 107 -10.73 -5.15 -2.86
CA LEU A 107 -10.86 -5.72 -4.21
C LEU A 107 -11.66 -7.03 -4.17
N GLU A 108 -11.36 -7.89 -3.19
CA GLU A 108 -12.08 -9.14 -2.94
C GLU A 108 -13.58 -8.92 -2.67
N LYS A 109 -13.94 -7.92 -1.84
CA LYS A 109 -15.33 -7.56 -1.57
C LYS A 109 -16.10 -7.14 -2.82
N ARG A 110 -15.40 -6.61 -3.81
CA ARG A 110 -15.96 -6.20 -5.11
C ARG A 110 -15.94 -7.31 -6.16
N GLY A 111 -15.52 -8.52 -5.79
CA GLY A 111 -15.40 -9.67 -6.70
C GLY A 111 -14.32 -9.51 -7.78
N ILE A 112 -13.36 -8.60 -7.58
CA ILE A 112 -12.29 -8.38 -8.54
C ILE A 112 -11.27 -9.51 -8.40
N PHE A 113 -10.94 -10.14 -9.55
CA PHE A 113 -9.95 -11.21 -9.57
C PHE A 113 -8.54 -10.66 -9.37
N VAL A 114 -7.83 -11.18 -8.35
CA VAL A 114 -6.45 -10.79 -8.02
C VAL A 114 -5.60 -12.02 -7.79
N ALA A 115 -4.43 -12.12 -8.46
CA ALA A 115 -3.43 -13.08 -8.03
C ALA A 115 -2.44 -12.41 -7.07
N VAL A 116 -2.02 -13.17 -6.06
CA VAL A 116 -1.17 -12.71 -4.96
C VAL A 116 0.05 -13.60 -4.86
N TYR A 117 1.22 -13.00 -4.88
CA TYR A 117 2.49 -13.64 -4.55
C TYR A 117 2.90 -13.24 -3.12
N ASP A 118 2.73 -14.15 -2.19
CA ASP A 118 3.24 -13.97 -0.82
C ASP A 118 3.37 -15.34 -0.14
N LYS A 119 4.60 -15.76 0.11
CA LYS A 119 4.91 -17.05 0.74
C LYS A 119 4.33 -17.21 2.16
N MET A 120 4.02 -16.09 2.81
CA MET A 120 3.43 -16.10 4.16
C MET A 120 1.92 -16.37 4.14
N CYS A 121 1.29 -16.34 2.96
CA CYS A 121 -0.16 -16.48 2.82
C CYS A 121 -0.64 -17.89 2.52
N GLU A 122 0.24 -18.89 2.40
CA GLU A 122 -0.11 -20.27 2.01
C GLU A 122 -1.19 -20.92 2.89
N LYS A 123 -1.29 -20.51 4.16
CA LYS A 123 -2.28 -21.02 5.12
C LYS A 123 -3.54 -20.16 5.22
N MET A 124 -3.64 -19.07 4.44
CA MET A 124 -4.79 -18.18 4.51
C MET A 124 -5.91 -18.65 3.59
N GLN A 125 -7.15 -18.51 4.08
CA GLN A 125 -8.33 -18.74 3.26
C GLN A 125 -8.77 -17.42 2.61
N PHE A 126 -8.89 -17.44 1.30
CA PHE A 126 -9.40 -16.35 0.48
C PHE A 126 -10.64 -16.80 -0.30
N LYS A 127 -11.41 -15.84 -0.81
CA LYS A 127 -12.50 -16.12 -1.73
C LYS A 127 -11.94 -16.59 -3.09
N GLU A 128 -12.77 -17.23 -3.89
CA GLU A 128 -12.44 -17.76 -5.21
C GLU A 128 -11.83 -16.73 -6.19
N CYS A 129 -12.13 -15.43 -5.98
CA CYS A 129 -11.53 -14.36 -6.79
C CYS A 129 -10.07 -14.04 -6.44
N ILE A 130 -9.50 -14.66 -5.39
CA ILE A 130 -8.11 -14.49 -5.01
C ILE A 130 -7.34 -15.77 -5.28
N LYS A 131 -6.32 -15.69 -6.12
CA LYS A 131 -5.44 -16.82 -6.46
C LYS A 131 -4.06 -16.58 -5.88
N LEU A 132 -3.55 -17.52 -5.08
CA LEU A 132 -2.13 -17.52 -4.69
C LEU A 132 -1.28 -18.04 -5.84
N VAL A 133 -0.15 -17.42 -6.06
CA VAL A 133 0.89 -17.83 -7.02
C VAL A 133 2.23 -17.98 -6.32
N ASN A 134 3.07 -18.89 -6.82
CA ASN A 134 4.27 -19.32 -6.13
C ASN A 134 5.55 -18.73 -6.70
N THR A 135 5.49 -18.17 -7.90
CA THR A 135 6.67 -17.61 -8.59
C THR A 135 6.39 -16.19 -9.10
N ILE A 136 7.47 -15.45 -9.35
CA ILE A 136 7.38 -14.11 -9.96
C ILE A 136 6.90 -14.21 -11.40
N GLU A 137 7.29 -15.26 -12.11
CA GLU A 137 6.88 -15.54 -13.48
C GLU A 137 5.37 -15.77 -13.57
N GLU A 138 4.80 -16.53 -12.62
CA GLU A 138 3.35 -16.68 -12.51
C GLU A 138 2.64 -15.36 -12.17
N LEU A 139 3.25 -14.53 -11.30
CA LEU A 139 2.71 -13.23 -10.96
C LEU A 139 2.71 -12.30 -12.17
N ASP A 140 3.79 -12.27 -12.95
CA ASP A 140 3.93 -11.43 -14.14
C ASP A 140 3.09 -11.93 -15.34
N SER A 141 2.77 -13.23 -15.37
CA SER A 141 2.00 -13.82 -16.46
C SER A 141 0.59 -13.22 -16.51
N ASN A 142 0.18 -12.78 -17.73
CA ASN A 142 -1.15 -12.22 -17.96
C ASN A 142 -1.54 -11.10 -16.96
N CYS A 143 -0.60 -10.20 -16.70
CA CYS A 143 -0.68 -9.12 -15.73
C CYS A 143 -0.43 -7.76 -16.39
N ASP A 144 -1.28 -6.78 -16.04
CA ASP A 144 -1.10 -5.40 -16.49
C ASP A 144 -0.51 -4.52 -15.39
N ILE A 145 -0.86 -4.79 -14.12
CA ILE A 145 -0.41 -4.01 -12.96
C ILE A 145 -0.07 -4.92 -11.79
N ILE A 146 1.12 -4.72 -11.22
CA ILE A 146 1.55 -5.36 -9.97
C ILE A 146 1.56 -4.33 -8.86
N ILE A 147 0.73 -4.50 -7.85
CA ILE A 147 0.71 -3.65 -6.66
C ILE A 147 1.81 -4.14 -5.71
N ALA A 148 2.73 -3.27 -5.34
CA ALA A 148 3.78 -3.55 -4.36
C ALA A 148 3.98 -2.35 -3.45
N ASN A 149 3.93 -2.55 -2.13
CA ASN A 149 4.11 -1.46 -1.16
C ASN A 149 5.52 -0.85 -1.23
N ARG A 150 6.50 -1.67 -1.60
CA ARG A 150 7.90 -1.27 -1.81
C ARG A 150 8.42 -1.85 -3.11
N MET A 151 9.41 -1.19 -3.70
CA MET A 151 10.12 -1.73 -4.85
C MET A 151 11.14 -2.78 -4.37
N TYR A 152 10.94 -4.02 -4.74
CA TYR A 152 11.84 -5.13 -4.43
C TYR A 152 12.79 -5.41 -5.59
N LYS A 153 13.96 -6.00 -5.28
CA LYS A 153 14.97 -6.33 -6.29
C LYS A 153 14.41 -7.21 -7.40
N GLU A 154 13.55 -8.16 -7.02
CA GLU A 154 12.92 -9.12 -7.95
C GLU A 154 11.97 -8.43 -8.94
N LEU A 155 11.39 -7.31 -8.56
CA LEU A 155 10.45 -6.56 -9.42
C LEU A 155 11.14 -5.56 -10.35
N LYS A 156 12.46 -5.31 -10.20
CA LYS A 156 13.16 -4.31 -11.00
C LYS A 156 13.08 -4.55 -12.50
N LYS A 157 13.11 -5.81 -12.95
CA LYS A 157 13.01 -6.18 -14.37
C LYS A 157 11.63 -5.88 -14.98
N ILE A 158 10.59 -5.85 -14.15
CA ILE A 158 9.20 -5.61 -14.55
C ILE A 158 8.63 -4.32 -13.91
N SER A 159 9.52 -3.39 -13.54
CA SER A 159 9.17 -2.15 -12.83
C SER A 159 8.15 -1.29 -13.58
N TYR A 160 8.10 -1.37 -14.90
CA TYR A 160 7.12 -0.66 -15.73
C TYR A 160 5.67 -1.07 -15.49
N LYS A 161 5.42 -2.25 -14.90
CA LYS A 161 4.10 -2.71 -14.46
C LYS A 161 3.85 -2.46 -12.97
N VAL A 162 4.86 -2.03 -12.19
CA VAL A 162 4.74 -1.96 -10.74
C VAL A 162 4.09 -0.65 -10.31
N PHE A 163 2.93 -0.77 -9.71
CA PHE A 163 2.27 0.33 -9.04
C PHE A 163 2.74 0.37 -7.58
N THR A 164 3.53 1.36 -7.26
CA THR A 164 4.05 1.60 -5.91
C THR A 164 3.95 3.06 -5.51
N ARG A 165 4.15 3.35 -4.25
CA ARG A 165 4.35 4.70 -3.70
C ARG A 165 5.76 4.89 -3.15
N ASP A 166 6.60 3.88 -3.31
CA ASP A 166 8.02 3.94 -3.02
C ASP A 166 8.72 4.93 -3.97
N ILE A 167 9.36 5.94 -3.41
CA ILE A 167 10.04 6.99 -4.19
C ILE A 167 11.55 6.79 -4.26
N TYR A 168 12.08 5.77 -3.58
CA TYR A 168 13.51 5.46 -3.51
C TYR A 168 13.86 4.09 -4.14
N GLY A 169 12.86 3.33 -4.61
CA GLY A 169 13.01 1.99 -5.19
C GLY A 169 13.34 1.96 -6.68
#